data_39da80a4bb3ecc0b4f3de43a65023363
#
_entry.id   39da80a4bb3ecc0b4f3de43a65023363
#
_cell.length_a   1.000
_cell.length_b   1.000
_cell.length_c   1.000
_cell.angle_alpha   90.00
_cell.angle_beta   90.00
_cell.angle_gamma   90.00
#
_symmetry.space_group_name_H-M   'P 1'
#
loop_
_entity.id
_entity.type
_entity.pdbx_description
1 polymer ?
#
loop_
_entity_poly.entity_id
_entity_poly.type
_entity_poly.pdbx_seq_one_letter_code
_entity_poly.pdbx_strand_id
1 'polypeptide(L)'
;AMAKIMKGKKVRNVASYILPRAQLRLMDYLGLELKEVQRVTSQVEQSKSKSAETTSTTSFILRSAQPIDARVKFVDKHIPKTKKMWRGLVIAISSIIQVNGGTMEESALFRALGRFGMRASYNGKGPGLGKWSNDFECKHCEIIPKLVSRRVLLRDKITAASGNDFTYQYELGEGALEHFSQEHSKQFVKEMMHSYKEELQPNIGP
;
A
#
# COMPACT_ATOMS: atom_id res chain seq x y z
N ALA A 1 -12.27 10.41 14.66
CA ALA A 1 -13.29 9.60 15.34
C ALA A 1 -13.52 10.07 16.79
N MET A 2 -12.48 10.21 17.61
CA MET A 2 -12.56 10.64 19.02
C MET A 2 -13.22 12.01 19.21
N ALA A 3 -12.88 13.02 18.37
CA ALA A 3 -13.49 14.36 18.45
C ALA A 3 -15.02 14.34 18.18
N LYS A 4 -15.52 13.36 17.43
CA LYS A 4 -16.97 13.21 17.14
C LYS A 4 -17.74 12.60 18.31
N ILE A 5 -17.09 11.74 19.10
CA ILE A 5 -17.68 11.05 20.27
C ILE A 5 -17.75 11.99 21.48
N MET A 6 -16.82 12.95 21.55
CA MET A 6 -16.64 13.84 22.72
C MET A 6 -17.23 15.24 22.53
N LYS A 7 -18.30 15.38 21.72
CA LYS A 7 -18.99 16.66 21.53
C LYS A 7 -19.29 17.35 22.90
N GLY A 8 -18.53 18.40 23.17
CA GLY A 8 -18.81 19.34 24.26
C GLY A 8 -18.04 19.19 25.57
N LYS A 9 -17.19 18.14 25.75
CA LYS A 9 -16.36 18.01 26.95
C LYS A 9 -14.87 18.12 26.60
N LYS A 10 -14.22 19.22 27.01
CA LYS A 10 -12.74 19.35 26.97
C LYS A 10 -12.15 18.44 28.07
N VAL A 11 -12.09 17.13 27.84
CA VAL A 11 -11.39 16.24 28.73
C VAL A 11 -9.96 16.10 28.22
N ARG A 12 -9.01 16.72 28.92
CA ARG A 12 -7.58 16.58 28.63
C ARG A 12 -7.16 15.14 28.92
N ASN A 13 -6.33 14.56 28.04
CA ASN A 13 -5.71 13.24 28.19
C ASN A 13 -6.64 12.00 28.07
N VAL A 14 -7.84 12.13 27.51
CA VAL A 14 -8.74 10.96 27.31
C VAL A 14 -8.12 9.92 26.37
N ALA A 15 -7.39 10.37 25.38
CA ALA A 15 -6.75 9.47 24.41
C ALA A 15 -5.72 8.54 25.11
N SER A 16 -4.87 9.08 25.98
CA SER A 16 -3.85 8.32 26.71
C SER A 16 -4.44 7.29 27.67
N TYR A 17 -5.68 7.52 28.14
CA TYR A 17 -6.37 6.58 29.03
C TYR A 17 -7.19 5.53 28.27
N ILE A 18 -7.85 5.93 27.18
CA ILE A 18 -8.74 5.05 26.41
C ILE A 18 -7.97 4.12 25.49
N LEU A 19 -6.89 4.58 24.84
CA LEU A 19 -6.14 3.76 23.88
C LEU A 19 -5.56 2.48 24.48
N PRO A 20 -4.86 2.49 25.63
CA PRO A 20 -4.33 1.26 26.23
C PRO A 20 -5.44 0.27 26.62
N ARG A 21 -6.57 0.78 27.15
CA ARG A 21 -7.70 -0.08 27.52
C ARG A 21 -8.41 -0.66 26.31
N ALA A 22 -8.56 0.11 25.25
CA ALA A 22 -9.10 -0.37 23.99
C ALA A 22 -8.20 -1.43 23.37
N GLN A 23 -6.87 -1.24 23.44
CA GLN A 23 -5.88 -2.19 22.94
C GLN A 23 -5.96 -3.52 23.69
N LEU A 24 -6.02 -3.49 25.03
CA LEU A 24 -6.19 -4.70 25.83
C LEU A 24 -7.48 -5.44 25.46
N ARG A 25 -8.61 -4.74 25.38
CA ARG A 25 -9.88 -5.36 24.98
C ARG A 25 -9.89 -5.93 23.57
N LEU A 26 -9.27 -5.24 22.62
CA LEU A 26 -9.12 -5.74 21.26
C LEU A 26 -8.29 -7.02 21.24
N MET A 27 -7.22 -7.09 22.04
CA MET A 27 -6.39 -8.28 22.19
C MET A 27 -7.16 -9.44 22.83
N ASP A 28 -7.78 -9.19 23.98
CA ASP A 28 -8.44 -10.23 24.79
C ASP A 28 -9.68 -10.82 24.11
N TYR A 29 -10.52 -9.98 23.50
CA TYR A 29 -11.79 -10.45 22.92
C TYR A 29 -11.72 -10.80 21.44
N LEU A 30 -10.84 -10.15 20.68
CA LEU A 30 -10.82 -10.29 19.22
C LEU A 30 -9.48 -10.80 18.67
N GLY A 31 -8.44 -10.94 19.52
CA GLY A 31 -7.09 -11.30 19.08
C GLY A 31 -6.51 -10.29 18.09
N LEU A 32 -6.89 -9.01 18.27
CA LEU A 32 -6.44 -7.91 17.43
C LEU A 32 -5.55 -6.96 18.23
N GLU A 33 -4.46 -6.52 17.64
CA GLU A 33 -3.62 -5.46 18.18
C GLU A 33 -3.78 -4.16 17.40
N LEU A 34 -3.73 -3.05 18.12
CA LEU A 34 -3.71 -1.72 17.57
C LEU A 34 -2.26 -1.23 17.52
N LYS A 35 -1.65 -1.28 16.36
CA LYS A 35 -0.26 -0.85 16.18
C LYS A 35 -0.22 0.61 15.78
N GLU A 36 0.59 1.39 16.51
CA GLU A 36 0.90 2.76 16.17
C GLU A 36 1.90 2.80 15.02
N VAL A 37 1.60 3.58 13.99
CA VAL A 37 2.47 3.82 12.85
C VAL A 37 2.62 5.31 12.61
N GLN A 38 3.83 5.72 12.30
CA GLN A 38 4.07 7.10 11.87
C GLN A 38 3.53 7.27 10.46
N ARG A 39 2.78 8.35 10.25
CA ARG A 39 2.29 8.69 8.93
C ARG A 39 3.45 9.06 8.04
N VAL A 40 3.58 8.36 6.92
CA VAL A 40 4.59 8.68 5.92
C VAL A 40 4.20 9.97 5.21
N THR A 41 5.13 10.92 5.18
CA THR A 41 5.02 12.15 4.39
C THR A 41 5.90 11.97 3.16
N SER A 42 5.39 12.34 2.00
CA SER A 42 6.15 12.18 0.76
C SER A 42 7.40 13.07 0.73
N GLN A 43 8.39 12.66 -0.05
CA GLN A 43 9.63 13.44 -0.22
C GLN A 43 9.38 14.83 -0.78
N VAL A 44 8.36 14.97 -1.64
CA VAL A 44 7.96 16.26 -2.22
C VAL A 44 7.35 17.18 -1.17
N GLU A 45 6.52 16.66 -0.28
CA GLU A 45 5.98 17.44 0.85
C GLU A 45 7.06 17.83 1.84
N GLN A 46 8.02 16.93 2.14
CA GLN A 46 9.15 17.19 3.02
C GLN A 46 10.05 18.32 2.48
N SER A 47 10.28 18.37 1.16
CA SER A 47 11.10 19.42 0.54
C SER A 47 10.44 20.80 0.57
N LYS A 48 9.12 20.87 0.63
CA LYS A 48 8.36 22.13 0.70
C LYS A 48 8.25 22.69 2.12
N SER A 49 8.39 21.86 3.13
CA SER A 49 8.18 22.21 4.54
C SER A 49 9.46 22.69 5.26
N LYS A 50 10.31 23.51 4.62
CA LYS A 50 11.57 24.00 5.19
C LYS A 50 11.45 24.81 6.50
N SER A 51 10.26 24.99 7.05
CA SER A 51 10.06 25.81 8.27
C SER A 51 8.96 25.35 9.22
N ALA A 52 8.34 24.20 9.02
CA ALA A 52 7.31 23.70 9.94
C ALA A 52 7.89 22.55 10.77
N GLU A 53 7.83 22.66 12.09
CA GLU A 53 7.96 21.53 13.01
C GLU A 53 7.13 20.37 12.46
N THR A 54 7.81 19.29 12.09
CA THR A 54 7.18 18.09 11.56
C THR A 54 6.36 17.48 12.69
N THR A 55 5.14 17.92 12.86
CA THR A 55 4.18 17.23 13.73
C THR A 55 3.96 15.85 13.14
N SER A 56 4.70 14.86 13.63
CA SER A 56 4.52 13.48 13.26
C SER A 56 3.09 13.06 13.60
N THR A 57 2.21 13.05 12.62
CA THR A 57 0.85 12.56 12.81
C THR A 57 0.92 11.04 12.90
N THR A 58 0.65 10.52 14.08
CA THR A 58 0.52 9.09 14.32
C THR A 58 -0.81 8.58 13.79
N SER A 59 -0.75 7.44 13.13
CA SER A 59 -1.91 6.67 12.69
C SER A 59 -1.90 5.31 13.39
N PHE A 60 -3.08 4.71 13.54
CA PHE A 60 -3.19 3.37 14.14
C PHE A 60 -3.69 2.38 13.09
N ILE A 61 -3.03 1.24 13.00
CA ILE A 61 -3.41 0.13 12.15
C ILE A 61 -3.86 -1.03 13.04
N LEU A 62 -5.01 -1.59 12.69
CA LEU A 62 -5.54 -2.77 13.35
C LEU A 62 -5.04 -4.01 12.63
N ARG A 63 -4.34 -4.89 13.35
CA ARG A 63 -3.84 -6.16 12.78
C ARG A 63 -4.13 -7.34 13.70
N SER A 64 -4.08 -8.54 13.15
CA SER A 64 -4.20 -9.76 13.95
C SER A 64 -2.96 -10.00 14.79
N ALA A 65 -3.14 -10.26 16.08
CA ALA A 65 -2.09 -10.66 17.01
C ALA A 65 -1.75 -12.15 16.93
N GLN A 66 -2.48 -12.93 16.15
CA GLN A 66 -2.27 -14.37 16.02
C GLN A 66 -0.91 -14.68 15.36
N PRO A 67 -0.30 -15.84 15.68
CA PRO A 67 0.92 -16.32 15.04
C PRO A 67 0.78 -16.39 13.50
N ILE A 68 1.88 -16.19 12.81
CA ILE A 68 1.91 -16.19 11.32
C ILE A 68 1.29 -17.45 10.75
N ASP A 69 1.65 -18.63 11.26
CA ASP A 69 1.16 -19.93 10.76
C ASP A 69 -0.37 -20.06 10.88
N ALA A 70 -0.93 -19.60 12.00
CA ALA A 70 -2.38 -19.59 12.18
C ALA A 70 -3.06 -18.60 11.21
N ARG A 71 -2.44 -17.43 11.00
CA ARG A 71 -2.93 -16.43 10.05
C ARG A 71 -2.92 -16.94 8.61
N VAL A 72 -1.84 -17.61 8.18
CA VAL A 72 -1.71 -18.18 6.84
C VAL A 72 -2.80 -19.22 6.59
N LYS A 73 -2.96 -20.18 7.51
CA LYS A 73 -4.03 -21.20 7.43
C LYS A 73 -5.43 -20.58 7.36
N PHE A 74 -5.67 -19.53 8.15
CA PHE A 74 -6.95 -18.82 8.14
C PHE A 74 -7.16 -18.06 6.82
N VAL A 75 -6.14 -17.37 6.33
CA VAL A 75 -6.18 -16.64 5.06
C VAL A 75 -6.51 -17.56 3.90
N ASP A 76 -5.85 -18.73 3.84
CA ASP A 76 -6.08 -19.67 2.75
C ASP A 76 -7.49 -20.23 2.74
N LYS A 77 -8.07 -20.46 3.90
CA LYS A 77 -9.39 -21.08 4.03
C LYS A 77 -10.56 -20.09 3.95
N HIS A 78 -10.39 -18.88 4.50
CA HIS A 78 -11.51 -17.97 4.76
C HIS A 78 -11.45 -16.64 4.02
N ILE A 79 -10.31 -16.26 3.45
CA ILE A 79 -10.21 -14.99 2.73
C ILE A 79 -10.65 -15.16 1.27
N PRO A 80 -11.61 -14.35 0.79
CA PRO A 80 -12.04 -14.36 -0.60
C PRO A 80 -10.88 -14.17 -1.58
N LYS A 81 -10.99 -14.80 -2.76
CA LYS A 81 -10.00 -14.69 -3.85
C LYS A 81 -9.66 -13.22 -4.16
N THR A 82 -10.64 -12.36 -4.22
CA THR A 82 -10.46 -10.92 -4.50
C THR A 82 -9.56 -10.23 -3.49
N LYS A 83 -9.66 -10.55 -2.20
CA LYS A 83 -8.76 -10.00 -1.18
C LYS A 83 -7.33 -10.54 -1.32
N LYS A 84 -7.16 -11.81 -1.74
CA LYS A 84 -5.84 -12.39 -2.04
C LYS A 84 -5.22 -11.67 -3.25
N MET A 85 -6.00 -11.42 -4.29
CA MET A 85 -5.55 -10.67 -5.48
C MET A 85 -5.10 -9.25 -5.13
N TRP A 86 -5.87 -8.51 -4.30
CA TRP A 86 -5.46 -7.20 -3.80
C TRP A 86 -4.14 -7.24 -3.03
N ARG A 87 -3.94 -8.25 -2.19
CA ARG A 87 -2.67 -8.42 -1.46
C ARG A 87 -1.51 -8.68 -2.41
N GLY A 88 -1.68 -9.60 -3.37
CA GLY A 88 -0.68 -9.86 -4.39
C GLY A 88 -0.31 -8.62 -5.18
N LEU A 89 -1.29 -7.81 -5.56
CA LEU A 89 -1.06 -6.54 -6.25
C LEU A 89 -0.26 -5.54 -5.39
N VAL A 90 -0.61 -5.40 -4.10
CA VAL A 90 0.14 -4.53 -3.19
C VAL A 90 1.60 -4.97 -3.09
N ILE A 91 1.85 -6.29 -2.96
CA ILE A 91 3.21 -6.84 -2.94
C ILE A 91 3.96 -6.48 -4.23
N ALA A 92 3.37 -6.77 -5.38
CA ALA A 92 3.99 -6.53 -6.67
C ALA A 92 4.35 -5.04 -6.86
N ILE A 93 3.41 -4.14 -6.61
CA ILE A 93 3.65 -2.69 -6.73
C ILE A 93 4.71 -2.22 -5.75
N SER A 94 4.63 -2.66 -4.48
CA SER A 94 5.61 -2.29 -3.45
C SER A 94 7.01 -2.73 -3.84
N SER A 95 7.14 -3.95 -4.35
CA SER A 95 8.43 -4.49 -4.79
C SER A 95 9.00 -3.72 -5.98
N ILE A 96 8.17 -3.38 -6.97
CA ILE A 96 8.58 -2.59 -8.14
C ILE A 96 9.10 -1.22 -7.70
N ILE A 97 8.36 -0.51 -6.85
CA ILE A 97 8.75 0.82 -6.38
C ILE A 97 10.03 0.75 -5.54
N GLN A 98 10.17 -0.25 -4.65
CA GLN A 98 11.37 -0.40 -3.82
C GLN A 98 12.62 -0.70 -4.65
N VAL A 99 12.51 -1.55 -5.67
CA VAL A 99 13.64 -1.85 -6.58
C VAL A 99 14.04 -0.62 -7.39
N ASN A 100 13.10 0.27 -7.68
CA ASN A 100 13.36 1.55 -8.37
C ASN A 100 13.81 2.68 -7.42
N GLY A 101 14.24 2.36 -6.21
CA GLY A 101 14.79 3.37 -5.28
C GLY A 101 13.75 4.04 -4.39
N GLY A 102 12.55 3.46 -4.24
CA GLY A 102 11.49 3.93 -3.35
C GLY A 102 10.51 4.91 -3.97
N THR A 103 10.83 5.45 -5.14
CA THR A 103 9.98 6.37 -5.91
C THR A 103 9.84 5.92 -7.35
N MET A 104 8.73 6.24 -8.00
CA MET A 104 8.52 5.88 -9.40
C MET A 104 7.58 6.87 -10.10
N GLU A 105 7.93 7.31 -11.28
CA GLU A 105 7.04 8.12 -12.11
C GLU A 105 5.81 7.35 -12.58
N GLU A 106 4.70 8.05 -12.76
CA GLU A 106 3.41 7.49 -13.19
C GLU A 106 3.53 6.69 -14.49
N SER A 107 4.23 7.22 -15.48
CA SER A 107 4.43 6.56 -16.76
C SER A 107 5.20 5.24 -16.65
N ALA A 108 6.23 5.22 -15.80
CA ALA A 108 7.04 4.04 -15.55
C ALA A 108 6.26 2.97 -14.77
N LEU A 109 5.52 3.39 -13.74
CA LEU A 109 4.67 2.49 -12.95
C LEU A 109 3.61 1.82 -13.84
N PHE A 110 2.92 2.58 -14.68
CA PHE A 110 1.88 2.02 -15.56
C PHE A 110 2.45 1.11 -16.64
N ARG A 111 3.64 1.41 -17.13
CA ARG A 111 4.36 0.53 -18.07
C ARG A 111 4.73 -0.80 -17.39
N ALA A 112 5.22 -0.74 -16.16
CA ALA A 112 5.53 -1.94 -15.38
C ALA A 112 4.28 -2.78 -15.13
N LEU A 113 3.18 -2.17 -14.69
CA LEU A 113 1.90 -2.86 -14.49
C LEU A 113 1.35 -3.46 -15.79
N GLY A 114 1.56 -2.78 -16.93
CA GLY A 114 1.19 -3.29 -18.25
C GLY A 114 1.90 -4.60 -18.60
N ARG A 115 3.16 -4.79 -18.18
CA ARG A 115 3.89 -6.05 -18.36
C ARG A 115 3.29 -7.21 -17.56
N PHE A 116 2.64 -6.93 -16.45
CA PHE A 116 1.87 -7.91 -15.69
C PHE A 116 0.43 -8.09 -16.20
N GLY A 117 0.13 -7.60 -17.40
CA GLY A 117 -1.21 -7.67 -17.99
C GLY A 117 -2.24 -6.73 -17.35
N MET A 118 -1.81 -5.87 -16.44
CA MET A 118 -2.68 -4.91 -15.78
C MET A 118 -2.74 -3.61 -16.56
N ARG A 119 -3.95 -3.22 -16.94
CA ARG A 119 -4.19 -1.87 -17.47
C ARG A 119 -4.50 -0.95 -16.30
N ALA A 120 -3.65 0.03 -16.05
CA ALA A 120 -3.83 0.99 -14.98
C ALA A 120 -3.74 2.41 -15.51
N SER A 121 -4.54 3.30 -14.96
CA SER A 121 -4.47 4.74 -15.18
C SER A 121 -5.16 5.43 -14.02
N TYR A 122 -4.64 6.56 -13.59
CA TYR A 122 -5.31 7.36 -12.56
C TYR A 122 -6.50 8.15 -13.12
N ASN A 123 -6.38 8.62 -14.35
CA ASN A 123 -7.39 9.51 -14.95
C ASN A 123 -8.52 8.77 -15.69
N GLY A 124 -8.54 7.45 -15.67
CA GLY A 124 -9.57 6.64 -16.31
C GLY A 124 -9.59 6.74 -17.86
N LYS A 125 -8.60 7.39 -18.46
CA LYS A 125 -8.49 7.55 -19.91
C LYS A 125 -7.66 6.41 -20.51
N GLY A 126 -8.20 5.78 -21.53
CA GLY A 126 -7.52 4.72 -22.29
C GLY A 126 -8.41 3.51 -22.58
N PRO A 127 -8.08 2.72 -23.61
CA PRO A 127 -8.87 1.58 -24.04
C PRO A 127 -8.90 0.49 -22.94
N GLY A 128 -10.09 0.04 -22.59
CA GLY A 128 -10.31 -1.04 -21.62
C GLY A 128 -10.23 -0.66 -20.16
N LEU A 129 -9.92 0.60 -19.80
CA LEU A 129 -9.83 1.06 -18.41
C LEU A 129 -11.21 1.13 -17.72
N GLY A 130 -12.27 1.35 -18.45
CA GLY A 130 -13.64 1.29 -17.92
C GLY A 130 -14.17 -0.12 -17.73
N LYS A 131 -13.45 -1.17 -18.15
CA LYS A 131 -13.86 -2.55 -17.99
C LYS A 131 -13.79 -2.96 -16.51
N TRP A 132 -14.77 -3.76 -16.11
CA TRP A 132 -14.81 -4.38 -14.80
C TRP A 132 -13.77 -5.49 -14.69
N SER A 133 -13.08 -5.55 -13.57
CA SER A 133 -12.20 -6.66 -13.21
C SER A 133 -12.86 -7.51 -12.14
N ASN A 134 -13.12 -8.77 -12.46
CA ASN A 134 -13.66 -9.73 -11.49
C ASN A 134 -12.68 -10.06 -10.37
N ASP A 135 -11.37 -10.02 -10.67
CA ASP A 135 -10.32 -10.30 -9.68
C ASP A 135 -10.21 -9.21 -8.61
N PHE A 136 -10.54 -7.97 -8.94
CA PHE A 136 -10.44 -6.83 -8.04
C PHE A 136 -11.80 -6.26 -7.62
N GLU A 137 -12.90 -6.78 -8.17
CA GLU A 137 -14.27 -6.28 -7.96
C GLU A 137 -14.38 -4.75 -8.12
N CYS A 138 -13.71 -4.23 -9.15
CA CYS A 138 -13.77 -2.83 -9.51
C CYS A 138 -13.34 -2.62 -10.96
N LYS A 139 -13.56 -1.41 -11.49
CA LYS A 139 -13.01 -1.03 -12.80
C LYS A 139 -11.50 -0.88 -12.73
N HIS A 140 -10.81 -1.21 -13.82
CA HIS A 140 -9.36 -1.07 -13.88
C HIS A 140 -8.86 0.34 -13.54
N CYS A 141 -9.59 1.38 -13.94
CA CYS A 141 -9.25 2.77 -13.60
C CYS A 141 -9.37 3.11 -12.11
N GLU A 142 -10.07 2.29 -11.32
CA GLU A 142 -10.26 2.53 -9.88
C GLU A 142 -9.16 1.90 -9.02
N ILE A 143 -8.33 1.03 -9.60
CA ILE A 143 -7.32 0.26 -8.85
C ILE A 143 -6.33 1.20 -8.17
N ILE A 144 -5.66 2.06 -8.93
CA ILE A 144 -4.66 3.00 -8.39
C ILE A 144 -5.28 4.01 -7.42
N PRO A 145 -6.42 4.66 -7.75
CA PRO A 145 -7.13 5.52 -6.79
C PRO A 145 -7.47 4.82 -5.46
N LYS A 146 -7.87 3.55 -5.49
CA LYS A 146 -8.14 2.77 -4.27
C LYS A 146 -6.86 2.51 -3.45
N LEU A 147 -5.73 2.26 -4.09
CA LEU A 147 -4.44 2.10 -3.40
C LEU A 147 -3.99 3.42 -2.76
N VAL A 148 -4.18 4.54 -3.45
CA VAL A 148 -3.88 5.88 -2.91
C VAL A 148 -4.80 6.20 -1.73
N SER A 149 -6.10 5.96 -1.84
CA SER A 149 -7.05 6.23 -0.76
C SER A 149 -6.78 5.40 0.51
N ARG A 150 -6.22 4.21 0.35
CA ARG A 150 -5.80 3.31 1.45
C ARG A 150 -4.38 3.60 1.95
N ARG A 151 -3.74 4.63 1.43
CA ARG A 151 -2.36 5.01 1.75
C ARG A 151 -1.34 3.87 1.56
N VAL A 152 -1.63 2.96 0.65
CA VAL A 152 -0.65 1.99 0.13
C VAL A 152 0.32 2.70 -0.79
N LEU A 153 -0.19 3.64 -1.59
CA LEU A 153 0.59 4.55 -2.43
C LEU A 153 0.37 6.00 -2.00
N LEU A 154 1.42 6.77 -2.03
CA LEU A 154 1.38 8.23 -2.02
C LEU A 154 1.54 8.70 -3.46
N ARG A 155 0.82 9.75 -3.85
CA ARG A 155 0.87 10.33 -5.19
C ARG A 155 1.16 11.81 -5.10
N ASP A 156 2.31 12.22 -5.60
CA ASP A 156 2.75 13.60 -5.61
C ASP A 156 2.83 14.17 -7.00
N LYS A 157 2.57 15.45 -7.08
CA LYS A 157 2.75 16.23 -8.29
C LYS A 157 4.16 16.80 -8.31
N ILE A 158 4.94 16.42 -9.31
CA ILE A 158 6.28 16.96 -9.56
C ILE A 158 6.27 17.83 -10.82
N THR A 159 7.00 18.93 -10.79
CA THR A 159 7.16 19.79 -11.96
C THR A 159 8.17 19.15 -12.88
N ALA A 160 7.85 19.00 -14.15
CA ALA A 160 8.79 18.53 -15.15
C ALA A 160 9.94 19.54 -15.32
N ALA A 161 11.08 19.05 -15.73
CA ALA A 161 12.27 19.89 -15.95
C ALA A 161 12.06 21.04 -16.95
N SER A 162 11.06 20.92 -17.83
CA SER A 162 10.66 21.96 -18.79
C SER A 162 9.89 23.14 -18.16
N GLY A 163 9.53 23.06 -16.88
CA GLY A 163 8.90 24.14 -16.12
C GLY A 163 7.39 24.34 -16.35
N ASN A 164 6.84 23.91 -17.46
CA ASN A 164 5.43 24.14 -17.81
C ASN A 164 4.54 22.90 -17.64
N ASP A 165 5.13 21.71 -17.67
CA ASP A 165 4.42 20.46 -17.50
C ASP A 165 4.61 19.91 -16.11
N PHE A 166 3.65 19.11 -15.67
CA PHE A 166 3.75 18.34 -14.42
C PHE A 166 3.55 16.86 -14.71
N THR A 167 4.25 16.05 -13.95
CA THR A 167 4.04 14.60 -13.90
C THR A 167 3.70 14.19 -12.47
N TYR A 168 3.29 12.96 -12.31
CA TYR A 168 3.04 12.41 -10.98
C TYR A 168 4.09 11.38 -10.63
N GLN A 169 4.44 11.35 -9.36
CA GLN A 169 5.35 10.39 -8.77
C GLN A 169 4.61 9.59 -7.70
N TYR A 170 4.92 8.32 -7.61
CA TYR A 170 4.38 7.42 -6.62
C TYR A 170 5.47 6.97 -5.65
N GLU A 171 5.12 6.94 -4.38
CA GLU A 171 5.93 6.43 -3.26
C GLU A 171 5.09 5.44 -2.45
N LEU A 172 5.77 4.65 -1.62
CA LEU A 172 5.05 3.75 -0.71
C LEU A 172 4.56 4.51 0.51
N GLY A 173 3.27 4.38 0.79
CA GLY A 173 2.66 4.87 2.01
C GLY A 173 2.77 3.87 3.16
N GLU A 174 2.35 4.31 4.35
CA GLU A 174 2.34 3.47 5.55
C GLU A 174 1.53 2.19 5.40
N GLY A 175 0.49 2.20 4.56
CA GLY A 175 -0.32 1.01 4.28
C GLY A 175 0.44 -0.10 3.54
N ALA A 176 1.52 0.24 2.80
CA ALA A 176 2.39 -0.74 2.18
C ALA A 176 3.51 -1.17 3.12
N LEU A 177 4.18 -0.21 3.76
CA LEU A 177 5.35 -0.45 4.60
C LEU A 177 5.05 -1.33 5.82
N GLU A 178 3.81 -1.30 6.31
CA GLU A 178 3.36 -2.16 7.41
C GLU A 178 3.33 -3.65 7.01
N HIS A 179 3.05 -3.94 5.76
CA HIS A 179 2.88 -5.31 5.28
C HIS A 179 4.14 -5.92 4.69
N PHE A 180 5.12 -5.10 4.31
CA PHE A 180 6.31 -5.56 3.58
C PHE A 180 7.58 -4.94 4.12
N SER A 181 8.46 -5.79 4.65
CA SER A 181 9.85 -5.37 4.87
C SER A 181 10.58 -5.29 3.52
N GLN A 182 11.63 -4.47 3.47
CA GLN A 182 12.49 -4.36 2.29
C GLN A 182 13.11 -5.70 1.88
N GLU A 183 13.35 -6.59 2.85
CA GLU A 183 13.88 -7.93 2.63
C GLU A 183 12.87 -8.83 1.91
N HIS A 184 11.61 -8.85 2.35
CA HIS A 184 10.56 -9.61 1.69
C HIS A 184 10.34 -9.15 0.24
N SER A 185 10.43 -7.85 -0.03
CA SER A 185 10.30 -7.33 -1.39
C SER A 185 11.46 -7.77 -2.28
N LYS A 186 12.70 -7.73 -1.78
CA LYS A 186 13.87 -8.21 -2.52
C LYS A 186 13.80 -9.71 -2.80
N GLN A 187 13.36 -10.49 -1.82
CA GLN A 187 13.17 -11.93 -1.98
C GLN A 187 12.08 -12.23 -3.01
N PHE A 188 10.94 -11.57 -2.93
CA PHE A 188 9.85 -11.73 -3.90
C PHE A 188 10.29 -11.43 -5.34
N VAL A 189 11.01 -10.32 -5.55
CA VAL A 189 11.55 -9.99 -6.88
C VAL A 189 12.54 -11.05 -7.37
N LYS A 190 13.41 -11.55 -6.48
CA LYS A 190 14.37 -12.60 -6.81
C LYS A 190 13.66 -13.89 -7.22
N GLU A 191 12.64 -14.30 -6.48
CA GLU A 191 11.82 -15.50 -6.80
C GLU A 191 11.09 -15.34 -8.13
N MET A 192 10.47 -14.18 -8.37
CA MET A 192 9.82 -13.87 -9.65
C MET A 192 10.80 -13.91 -10.83
N MET A 193 12.00 -13.35 -10.66
CA MET A 193 13.02 -13.40 -11.71
C MET A 193 13.56 -14.81 -11.96
N HIS A 194 13.62 -15.64 -10.92
CA HIS A 194 14.04 -17.04 -11.05
C HIS A 194 13.00 -17.85 -11.83
N SER A 195 11.75 -17.77 -11.46
CA SER A 195 10.64 -18.43 -12.16
C SER A 195 10.57 -18.03 -13.64
N TYR A 196 10.77 -16.74 -13.93
CA TYR A 196 10.78 -16.23 -15.30
C TYR A 196 11.96 -16.78 -16.13
N LYS A 197 13.12 -16.98 -15.51
CA LYS A 197 14.27 -17.59 -16.19
C LYS A 197 14.06 -19.08 -16.47
N GLU A 198 13.40 -19.80 -15.58
CA GLU A 198 13.07 -21.21 -15.79
C GLU A 198 12.06 -21.40 -16.92
N GLU A 199 11.06 -20.51 -17.04
CA GLU A 199 10.09 -20.54 -18.15
C GLU A 199 10.72 -20.20 -19.51
N LEU A 200 11.80 -19.41 -19.53
CA LEU A 200 12.51 -19.02 -20.76
C LEU A 200 13.58 -20.01 -21.20
N GLN A 201 13.94 -21.02 -20.38
CA GLN A 201 14.78 -22.11 -20.82
C GLN A 201 13.90 -23.10 -21.57
N PRO A 202 13.91 -23.13 -22.92
CA PRO A 202 13.23 -24.19 -23.64
C PRO A 202 13.84 -25.51 -23.18
N ASN A 203 12.99 -26.48 -22.89
CA ASN A 203 13.37 -27.87 -22.68
C ASN A 203 14.21 -28.33 -23.90
N ILE A 204 15.51 -28.08 -23.87
CA ILE A 204 16.46 -28.73 -24.75
C ILE A 204 16.67 -30.07 -24.07
N GLY A 205 15.72 -30.96 -24.30
CA GLY A 205 15.87 -32.38 -23.97
C GLY A 205 17.02 -32.98 -24.78
N PRO A 206 17.66 -34.00 -24.25
CA PRO A 206 18.77 -34.67 -24.89
C PRO A 206 18.41 -35.32 -26.22
#